data_88a8087c9d7e38639099f725c71e45ef
#
_entry.id   88a8087c9d7e38639099f725c71e45ef
#
_cell.length_a   1.000
_cell.length_b   1.000
_cell.length_c   1.000
_cell.angle_alpha   90.00
_cell.angle_beta   90.00
_cell.angle_gamma   90.00
#
_symmetry.space_group_name_H-M   'P 1'
#
loop_
_entity.id
_entity.type
_entity.pdbx_description
1 polymer ?
#
loop_
_entity_poly.entity_id
_entity_poly.type
_entity_poly.pdbx_seq_one_letter_code
_entity_poly.pdbx_strand_id
1 'polypeptide(L)'
;PRGFRYNTRMPHIFGQENQEKPQIAKRNITEITSITHYLFKNKHVNRLMNPSKYLGNPANGEKLFSAVGCMGCHVSENDLSMAPSPTTFKELTKLQGPNLIGMGSKVTPEWLFNWLKNPHEYMPSTRMPNLRLSDSEARDLTAYLYENKNYDFDQEKTPQVDKAVLDELTLDWLMKMNPEKY
;
A
#
# COMPACT_ATOMS: atom_id res chain seq x y z
N PRO A 1 3.60 8.70 -9.09
CA PRO A 1 3.69 7.52 -9.94
C PRO A 1 2.49 6.61 -9.66
N ARG A 2 1.80 6.18 -10.69
CA ARG A 2 0.66 5.24 -10.61
C ARG A 2 1.17 3.81 -10.37
N GLY A 3 1.99 3.62 -9.31
CA GLY A 3 2.83 2.47 -9.12
C GLY A 3 2.14 1.16 -8.76
N PHE A 4 0.82 1.17 -8.47
CA PHE A 4 0.16 -0.03 -7.98
C PHE A 4 -0.81 -0.66 -8.98
N ARG A 5 -1.44 0.14 -9.82
CA ARG A 5 -2.28 -0.35 -10.90
C ARG A 5 -2.19 0.61 -12.06
N TYR A 6 -1.77 0.10 -13.18
CA TYR A 6 -1.67 0.78 -14.46
C TYR A 6 -2.96 1.53 -14.85
N ASN A 7 -4.12 0.97 -14.51
CA ASN A 7 -5.44 1.49 -14.85
C ASN A 7 -6.26 1.97 -13.65
N THR A 8 -5.59 2.46 -12.59
CA THR A 8 -6.34 3.03 -11.47
C THR A 8 -7.24 4.17 -11.93
N ARG A 9 -8.49 4.15 -11.47
CA ARG A 9 -9.47 5.21 -11.75
C ARG A 9 -9.38 6.37 -10.76
N MET A 10 -8.55 6.23 -9.72
CA MET A 10 -8.36 7.31 -8.76
C MET A 10 -7.64 8.49 -9.45
N PRO A 11 -8.26 9.67 -9.51
CA PRO A 11 -7.63 10.86 -10.09
C PRO A 11 -6.50 11.35 -9.20
N HIS A 12 -5.55 12.06 -9.78
CA HIS A 12 -4.58 12.84 -9.03
C HIS A 12 -5.27 14.12 -8.53
N ILE A 13 -5.71 14.09 -7.28
CA ILE A 13 -6.45 15.22 -6.66
C ILE A 13 -5.50 16.36 -6.31
N PHE A 14 -4.28 16.03 -5.93
CA PHE A 14 -3.25 17.00 -5.54
C PHE A 14 -2.38 17.30 -6.76
N GLY A 15 -2.56 18.47 -7.36
CA GLY A 15 -1.98 18.89 -8.64
C GLY A 15 -0.47 18.68 -8.75
N GLN A 16 -0.08 17.55 -9.32
CA GLN A 16 1.34 17.20 -9.49
C GLN A 16 2.07 18.16 -10.44
N GLU A 17 1.35 18.70 -11.41
CA GLU A 17 1.90 19.67 -12.35
C GLU A 17 2.40 20.96 -11.64
N ASN A 18 1.90 21.22 -10.46
CA ASN A 18 2.21 22.42 -9.68
C ASN A 18 3.25 22.18 -8.57
N GLN A 19 3.81 20.97 -8.47
CA GLN A 19 4.82 20.67 -7.43
C GLN A 19 6.11 21.47 -7.56
N GLU A 20 6.40 22.01 -8.74
CA GLU A 20 7.53 22.92 -8.97
C GLU A 20 7.38 24.26 -8.22
N LYS A 21 6.16 24.65 -7.84
CA LYS A 21 5.91 25.86 -7.06
C LYS A 21 5.98 25.54 -5.57
N PRO A 22 6.94 26.07 -4.81
CA PRO A 22 7.13 25.69 -3.39
C PRO A 22 5.90 25.87 -2.52
N GLN A 23 5.12 26.92 -2.77
CA GLN A 23 3.91 27.22 -2.02
C GLN A 23 2.81 26.14 -2.25
N ILE A 24 2.65 25.70 -3.50
CA ILE A 24 1.66 24.67 -3.85
C ILE A 24 2.13 23.31 -3.32
N ALA A 25 3.40 22.99 -3.43
CA ALA A 25 3.97 21.78 -2.85
C ALA A 25 3.75 21.74 -1.32
N LYS A 26 4.00 22.83 -0.62
CA LYS A 26 3.76 22.95 0.82
C LYS A 26 2.29 22.76 1.19
N ARG A 27 1.39 23.36 0.42
CA ARG A 27 -0.07 23.21 0.59
C ARG A 27 -0.49 21.75 0.40
N ASN A 28 -0.06 21.11 -0.69
CA ASN A 28 -0.37 19.71 -0.97
C ASN A 28 0.16 18.76 0.13
N ILE A 29 1.39 18.96 0.58
CA ILE A 29 1.97 18.16 1.66
C ILE A 29 1.15 18.32 2.95
N THR A 30 0.80 19.56 3.33
CA THR A 30 0.01 19.84 4.54
C THR A 30 -1.37 19.19 4.45
N GLU A 31 -2.05 19.31 3.31
CA GLU A 31 -3.37 18.73 3.09
C GLU A 31 -3.34 17.21 3.13
N ILE A 32 -2.43 16.56 2.40
CA ILE A 32 -2.26 15.10 2.36
C ILE A 32 -1.94 14.58 3.77
N THR A 33 -1.01 15.23 4.48
CA THR A 33 -0.60 14.80 5.83
C THR A 33 -1.75 14.95 6.82
N SER A 34 -2.52 16.04 6.75
CA SER A 34 -3.68 16.26 7.61
C SER A 34 -4.79 15.22 7.38
N ILE A 35 -5.09 14.93 6.10
CA ILE A 35 -6.06 13.87 5.74
C ILE A 35 -5.57 12.52 6.25
N THR A 36 -4.28 12.22 6.08
CA THR A 36 -3.68 10.98 6.57
C THR A 36 -3.81 10.87 8.08
N HIS A 37 -3.46 11.91 8.84
CA HIS A 37 -3.63 11.94 10.29
C HIS A 37 -5.09 11.73 10.71
N TYR A 38 -6.04 12.35 10.01
CA TYR A 38 -7.46 12.16 10.29
C TYR A 38 -7.91 10.72 10.08
N LEU A 39 -7.53 10.11 8.94
CA LEU A 39 -7.87 8.73 8.63
C LEU A 39 -7.28 7.73 9.63
N PHE A 40 -6.06 8.00 10.11
CA PHE A 40 -5.37 7.12 11.06
C PHE A 40 -5.70 7.43 12.54
N LYS A 41 -6.33 8.57 12.85
CA LYS A 41 -6.68 8.96 14.23
C LYS A 41 -7.56 7.91 14.91
N ASN A 42 -8.49 7.32 14.17
CA ASN A 42 -9.45 6.33 14.67
C ASN A 42 -9.01 4.88 14.35
N LYS A 43 -7.77 4.70 13.88
CA LYS A 43 -7.24 3.35 13.68
C LYS A 43 -7.19 2.66 15.04
N HIS A 44 -7.93 1.57 15.18
CA HIS A 44 -7.67 0.62 16.24
C HIS A 44 -6.28 0.03 15.98
N VAL A 45 -5.28 0.60 16.64
CA VAL A 45 -3.94 0.00 16.66
C VAL A 45 -4.10 -1.28 17.47
N ASN A 46 -4.38 -2.39 16.79
CA ASN A 46 -4.11 -3.67 17.38
C ASN A 46 -2.61 -3.64 17.71
N ARG A 47 -2.30 -3.52 19.00
CA ARG A 47 -0.93 -3.53 19.52
C ARG A 47 -0.26 -4.71 18.84
N LEU A 48 0.78 -4.45 18.08
CA LEU A 48 1.56 -5.49 17.42
C LEU A 48 1.95 -6.54 18.44
N MET A 49 1.16 -7.58 18.54
CA MET A 49 1.51 -8.77 19.30
C MET A 49 2.70 -9.36 18.56
N ASN A 50 3.78 -9.57 19.26
CA ASN A 50 5.06 -10.13 18.83
C ASN A 50 5.14 -10.52 17.32
N PRO A 51 5.77 -9.72 16.46
CA PRO A 51 5.84 -9.98 15.02
C PRO A 51 6.38 -11.37 14.67
N SER A 52 7.27 -11.91 15.53
CA SER A 52 7.89 -13.23 15.34
C SER A 52 6.87 -14.38 15.34
N LYS A 53 5.69 -14.20 15.93
CA LYS A 53 4.62 -15.20 15.90
C LYS A 53 4.14 -15.51 14.49
N TYR A 54 4.25 -14.54 13.59
CA TYR A 54 3.72 -14.60 12.23
C TYR A 54 4.81 -14.83 11.18
N LEU A 55 6.06 -14.96 11.58
CA LEU A 55 7.20 -15.18 10.69
C LEU A 55 7.68 -16.61 10.80
N GLY A 56 7.86 -17.25 9.65
CA GLY A 56 8.41 -18.59 9.49
C GLY A 56 9.78 -18.56 8.81
N ASN A 57 10.04 -19.56 7.98
CA ASN A 57 11.27 -19.67 7.21
C ASN A 57 11.11 -19.01 5.82
N PRO A 58 11.83 -17.92 5.52
CA PRO A 58 11.68 -17.20 4.25
C PRO A 58 12.13 -18.02 3.04
N ALA A 59 13.13 -18.91 3.17
CA ALA A 59 13.56 -19.77 2.07
C ALA A 59 12.50 -20.83 1.69
N ASN A 60 11.71 -21.31 2.65
CA ASN A 60 10.55 -22.14 2.36
C ASN A 60 9.43 -21.29 1.74
N GLY A 61 9.23 -20.06 2.22
CA GLY A 61 8.28 -19.11 1.67
C GLY A 61 8.53 -18.80 0.20
N GLU A 62 9.79 -18.62 -0.21
CA GLU A 62 10.18 -18.42 -1.60
C GLU A 62 9.78 -19.61 -2.50
N LYS A 63 10.04 -20.83 -2.03
CA LYS A 63 9.64 -22.05 -2.76
C LYS A 63 8.12 -22.15 -2.88
N LEU A 64 7.41 -21.87 -1.78
CA LEU A 64 5.94 -21.87 -1.77
C LEU A 64 5.36 -20.79 -2.68
N PHE A 65 5.95 -19.59 -2.69
CA PHE A 65 5.52 -18.49 -3.56
C PHE A 65 5.49 -18.87 -5.03
N SER A 66 6.50 -19.62 -5.45
CA SER A 66 6.59 -20.16 -6.82
C SER A 66 5.64 -21.34 -7.05
N ALA A 67 5.54 -22.27 -6.08
CA ALA A 67 4.80 -23.52 -6.22
C ALA A 67 3.28 -23.34 -6.14
N VAL A 68 2.80 -22.42 -5.29
CA VAL A 68 1.36 -22.20 -5.06
C VAL A 68 0.72 -21.31 -6.14
N GLY A 69 1.54 -20.69 -6.99
CA GLY A 69 1.06 -19.93 -8.15
C GLY A 69 0.84 -18.45 -7.91
N CYS A 70 1.42 -17.86 -6.85
CA CYS A 70 1.33 -16.41 -6.55
C CYS A 70 1.79 -15.56 -7.73
N MET A 71 2.84 -15.99 -8.44
CA MET A 71 3.41 -15.32 -9.61
C MET A 71 2.46 -15.29 -10.83
N GLY A 72 1.38 -16.05 -10.80
CA GLY A 72 0.36 -16.02 -11.86
C GLY A 72 -0.44 -14.71 -11.88
N CYS A 73 -0.53 -14.03 -10.74
CA CYS A 73 -1.31 -12.80 -10.57
C CYS A 73 -0.49 -11.64 -10.02
N HIS A 74 0.65 -11.88 -9.38
CA HIS A 74 1.48 -10.88 -8.73
C HIS A 74 2.84 -10.72 -9.39
N VAL A 75 3.36 -9.50 -9.36
CA VAL A 75 4.74 -9.19 -9.71
C VAL A 75 5.57 -9.15 -8.41
N SER A 76 6.74 -9.77 -8.42
CA SER A 76 7.75 -9.74 -7.36
C SER A 76 9.01 -9.02 -7.83
N GLU A 77 9.98 -8.78 -6.94
CA GLU A 77 11.24 -8.08 -7.26
C GLU A 77 11.98 -8.67 -8.47
N ASN A 78 11.91 -9.98 -8.65
CA ASN A 78 12.63 -10.66 -9.73
C ASN A 78 12.01 -10.43 -11.12
N ASP A 79 10.89 -9.72 -11.22
CA ASP A 79 10.12 -9.55 -12.45
C ASP A 79 9.99 -8.06 -12.85
N LEU A 80 10.99 -7.26 -12.52
CA LEU A 80 11.07 -5.82 -12.88
C LEU A 80 11.15 -5.58 -14.40
N SER A 81 11.34 -6.63 -15.19
CA SER A 81 11.36 -6.56 -16.65
C SER A 81 9.99 -6.42 -17.31
N MET A 82 8.92 -6.31 -16.52
CA MET A 82 7.57 -6.11 -17.06
C MET A 82 7.47 -4.77 -17.77
N ALA A 83 7.24 -4.83 -19.06
CA ALA A 83 6.96 -3.65 -19.86
C ALA A 83 5.78 -2.85 -19.27
N PRO A 84 5.83 -1.51 -19.32
CA PRO A 84 4.75 -0.66 -18.80
C PRO A 84 3.41 -0.88 -19.51
N SER A 85 3.40 -1.55 -20.66
CA SER A 85 2.20 -1.90 -21.41
C SER A 85 2.23 -3.39 -21.75
N PRO A 86 1.46 -4.22 -21.05
CA PRO A 86 1.41 -5.65 -21.36
C PRO A 86 0.81 -5.88 -22.75
N THR A 87 1.51 -6.65 -23.54
CA THR A 87 1.10 -6.98 -24.92
C THR A 87 0.58 -8.41 -25.05
N THR A 88 0.82 -9.24 -24.06
CA THR A 88 0.40 -10.65 -24.05
C THR A 88 -0.61 -10.95 -22.95
N PHE A 89 -1.44 -11.97 -23.16
CA PHE A 89 -2.39 -12.44 -22.14
C PHE A 89 -1.70 -12.84 -20.83
N LYS A 90 -0.52 -13.44 -20.93
CA LYS A 90 0.30 -13.82 -19.76
C LYS A 90 0.76 -12.61 -18.94
N GLU A 91 1.13 -11.53 -19.59
CA GLU A 91 1.49 -10.27 -18.92
C GLU A 91 0.27 -9.61 -18.27
N LEU A 92 -0.89 -9.64 -18.95
CA LEU A 92 -2.15 -9.13 -18.41
C LEU A 92 -2.59 -9.88 -17.14
N THR A 93 -2.37 -11.20 -17.06
CA THR A 93 -2.73 -11.96 -15.86
C THR A 93 -1.92 -11.57 -14.65
N LYS A 94 -0.64 -11.26 -14.81
CA LYS A 94 0.24 -10.76 -13.73
C LYS A 94 -0.17 -9.40 -13.15
N LEU A 95 -1.01 -8.65 -13.84
CA LEU A 95 -1.54 -7.37 -13.38
C LEU A 95 -2.86 -7.48 -12.60
N GLN A 96 -3.37 -8.69 -12.39
CA GLN A 96 -4.62 -8.89 -11.63
C GLN A 96 -4.44 -8.65 -10.13
N GLY A 97 -3.28 -9.01 -9.59
CA GLY A 97 -2.88 -8.72 -8.23
C GLY A 97 -2.04 -7.43 -8.12
N PRO A 98 -1.93 -6.82 -6.92
CA PRO A 98 -1.00 -5.72 -6.70
C PRO A 98 0.44 -6.20 -6.85
N ASN A 99 1.34 -5.26 -7.20
CA ASN A 99 2.77 -5.46 -7.13
C ASN A 99 3.19 -5.68 -5.67
N LEU A 100 3.97 -6.73 -5.41
CA LEU A 100 4.43 -7.11 -4.08
C LEU A 100 5.80 -6.52 -3.71
N ILE A 101 6.42 -5.75 -4.60
CA ILE A 101 7.69 -5.08 -4.31
C ILE A 101 7.54 -4.14 -3.10
N GLY A 102 8.45 -4.27 -2.14
CA GLY A 102 8.43 -3.49 -0.90
C GLY A 102 7.25 -3.83 0.02
N MET A 103 6.68 -5.04 -0.08
CA MET A 103 5.52 -5.44 0.72
C MET A 103 5.81 -5.36 2.22
N GLY A 104 7.01 -5.71 2.65
CA GLY A 104 7.41 -5.67 4.05
C GLY A 104 7.45 -4.26 4.67
N SER A 105 7.52 -3.21 3.83
CA SER A 105 7.41 -1.81 4.28
C SER A 105 5.97 -1.28 4.27
N LYS A 106 5.03 -2.02 3.68
CA LYS A 106 3.64 -1.56 3.50
C LYS A 106 2.68 -2.13 4.53
N VAL A 107 2.93 -3.34 5.03
CA VAL A 107 2.01 -4.06 5.91
C VAL A 107 2.76 -4.69 7.08
N THR A 108 2.02 -5.03 8.15
CA THR A 108 2.57 -5.77 9.28
C THR A 108 2.58 -7.27 9.00
N PRO A 109 3.48 -8.06 9.62
CA PRO A 109 3.48 -9.52 9.49
C PRO A 109 2.15 -10.15 9.89
N GLU A 110 1.51 -9.64 10.95
CA GLU A 110 0.20 -10.11 11.40
C GLU A 110 -0.87 -9.93 10.34
N TRP A 111 -0.94 -8.75 9.75
CA TRP A 111 -1.92 -8.47 8.69
C TRP A 111 -1.69 -9.38 7.48
N LEU A 112 -0.43 -9.51 7.07
CA LEU A 112 -0.06 -10.31 5.90
C LEU A 112 -0.38 -11.81 6.12
N PHE A 113 -0.05 -12.34 7.30
CA PHE A 113 -0.38 -13.71 7.68
C PHE A 113 -1.90 -13.96 7.59
N ASN A 114 -2.68 -13.10 8.22
CA ASN A 114 -4.14 -13.25 8.25
C ASN A 114 -4.75 -13.09 6.85
N TRP A 115 -4.24 -12.15 6.05
CA TRP A 115 -4.64 -12.00 4.65
C TRP A 115 -4.36 -13.28 3.84
N LEU A 116 -3.18 -13.87 3.98
CA LEU A 116 -2.81 -15.11 3.30
C LEU A 116 -3.68 -16.30 3.73
N LYS A 117 -4.08 -16.34 4.99
CA LYS A 117 -4.98 -17.37 5.54
C LYS A 117 -6.40 -17.25 5.01
N ASN A 118 -6.95 -16.04 4.99
CA ASN A 118 -8.32 -15.82 4.55
C ASN A 118 -8.53 -14.39 4.01
N PRO A 119 -8.20 -14.13 2.73
CA PRO A 119 -8.34 -12.79 2.15
C PRO A 119 -9.80 -12.30 2.10
N HIS A 120 -10.77 -13.22 2.02
CA HIS A 120 -12.20 -12.88 1.96
C HIS A 120 -12.77 -12.36 3.29
N GLU A 121 -12.09 -12.60 4.42
CA GLU A 121 -12.46 -12.02 5.71
C GLU A 121 -12.29 -10.50 5.71
N TYR A 122 -11.21 -10.00 5.07
CA TYR A 122 -10.96 -8.56 4.94
C TYR A 122 -11.72 -7.92 3.78
N MET A 123 -11.85 -8.63 2.68
CA MET A 123 -12.52 -8.15 1.47
C MET A 123 -13.30 -9.30 0.82
N PRO A 124 -14.60 -9.44 1.13
CA PRO A 124 -15.42 -10.54 0.59
C PRO A 124 -15.44 -10.62 -0.94
N SER A 125 -15.26 -9.48 -1.62
CA SER A 125 -15.23 -9.38 -3.09
C SER A 125 -13.83 -9.47 -3.71
N THR A 126 -12.80 -9.82 -2.92
CA THR A 126 -11.43 -9.95 -3.46
C THR A 126 -11.36 -11.05 -4.51
N ARG A 127 -10.54 -10.82 -5.53
CA ARG A 127 -10.21 -11.84 -6.54
C ARG A 127 -9.10 -12.79 -6.10
N MET A 128 -8.38 -12.45 -5.02
CA MET A 128 -7.38 -13.34 -4.46
C MET A 128 -8.06 -14.59 -3.90
N PRO A 129 -7.72 -15.79 -4.41
CA PRO A 129 -8.33 -17.02 -3.91
C PRO A 129 -7.87 -17.33 -2.48
N ASN A 130 -8.70 -18.04 -1.73
CA ASN A 130 -8.25 -18.68 -0.51
C ASN A 130 -7.40 -19.91 -0.88
N LEU A 131 -6.12 -19.83 -0.64
CA LEU A 131 -5.14 -20.86 -1.00
C LEU A 131 -5.11 -22.04 -0.02
N ARG A 132 -5.91 -22.01 1.04
CA ARG A 132 -6.02 -23.05 2.09
C ARG A 132 -4.69 -23.40 2.73
N LEU A 133 -3.81 -22.42 2.88
CA LEU A 133 -2.50 -22.58 3.49
C LEU A 133 -2.61 -23.06 4.93
N SER A 134 -1.75 -23.99 5.34
CA SER A 134 -1.52 -24.29 6.75
C SER A 134 -0.93 -23.07 7.46
N ASP A 135 -0.92 -23.07 8.79
CA ASP A 135 -0.31 -21.97 9.55
C ASP A 135 1.20 -21.87 9.34
N SER A 136 1.86 -23.01 9.11
CA SER A 136 3.29 -23.04 8.80
C SER A 136 3.57 -22.40 7.44
N GLU A 137 2.87 -22.82 6.40
CA GLU A 137 3.02 -22.27 5.05
C GLU A 137 2.70 -20.76 5.00
N ALA A 138 1.65 -20.33 5.69
CA ALA A 138 1.31 -18.92 5.77
C ALA A 138 2.38 -18.11 6.49
N ARG A 139 3.02 -18.65 7.56
CA ARG A 139 4.15 -18.00 8.22
C ARG A 139 5.38 -17.93 7.34
N ASP A 140 5.70 -19.00 6.61
CA ASP A 140 6.85 -19.05 5.71
C ASP A 140 6.70 -18.03 4.58
N LEU A 141 5.52 -17.98 3.94
CA LEU A 141 5.19 -16.97 2.93
C LEU A 141 5.21 -15.55 3.50
N THR A 142 4.71 -15.36 4.71
CA THR A 142 4.75 -14.06 5.39
C THR A 142 6.19 -13.61 5.61
N ALA A 143 7.07 -14.50 6.06
CA ALA A 143 8.48 -14.19 6.26
C ALA A 143 9.14 -13.76 4.95
N TYR A 144 8.96 -14.54 3.88
CA TYR A 144 9.51 -14.24 2.56
C TYR A 144 9.07 -12.87 2.03
N LEU A 145 7.76 -12.60 2.04
CA LEU A 145 7.21 -11.34 1.55
C LEU A 145 7.57 -10.15 2.45
N TYR A 146 7.75 -10.37 3.74
CA TYR A 146 8.08 -9.33 4.71
C TYR A 146 9.56 -8.92 4.64
N GLU A 147 10.46 -9.79 4.20
CA GLU A 147 11.86 -9.45 3.93
C GLU A 147 12.02 -8.47 2.77
N ASN A 148 11.07 -8.46 1.85
CA ASN A 148 11.06 -7.54 0.71
C ASN A 148 10.70 -6.12 1.20
N LYS A 149 11.75 -5.35 1.55
CA LYS A 149 11.66 -3.99 2.09
C LYS A 149 11.97 -2.93 1.05
N ASN A 150 11.32 -1.79 1.18
CA ASN A 150 11.71 -0.56 0.51
C ASN A 150 12.42 0.35 1.53
N TYR A 151 13.73 0.22 1.62
CA TYR A 151 14.54 0.94 2.60
C TYR A 151 14.52 2.45 2.42
N ASP A 152 14.41 2.95 1.20
CA ASP A 152 14.30 4.39 0.94
C ASP A 152 13.01 4.94 1.54
N PHE A 153 11.89 4.22 1.33
CA PHE A 153 10.61 4.56 1.94
C PHE A 153 10.64 4.48 3.47
N ASP A 154 11.28 3.44 4.02
CA ASP A 154 11.36 3.24 5.49
C ASP A 154 12.17 4.36 6.17
N GLN A 155 13.09 5.01 5.45
CA GLN A 155 13.91 6.10 5.96
C GLN A 155 13.24 7.47 5.79
N GLU A 156 12.21 7.58 4.98
CA GLU A 156 11.50 8.84 4.78
C GLU A 156 10.81 9.28 6.07
N LYS A 157 11.06 10.54 6.42
CA LYS A 157 10.39 11.15 7.58
C LYS A 157 8.98 11.58 7.18
N THR A 158 8.01 11.23 8.01
CA THR A 158 6.64 11.74 7.85
C THR A 158 6.66 13.28 7.85
N PRO A 159 6.15 13.94 6.81
CA PRO A 159 6.07 15.39 6.77
C PRO A 159 5.27 15.94 7.95
N GLN A 160 5.69 17.10 8.44
CA GLN A 160 4.94 17.79 9.50
C GLN A 160 3.85 18.66 8.90
N VAL A 161 2.71 18.71 9.59
CA VAL A 161 1.62 19.62 9.23
C VAL A 161 2.02 21.05 9.53
N ASP A 162 2.05 21.90 8.51
CA ASP A 162 2.23 23.35 8.71
C ASP A 162 0.90 23.95 9.17
N LYS A 163 0.88 24.44 10.41
CA LYS A 163 -0.35 24.96 11.04
C LYS A 163 -0.91 26.19 10.31
N ALA A 164 -0.06 27.11 9.86
CA ALA A 164 -0.52 28.31 9.17
C ALA A 164 -1.18 27.96 7.82
N VAL A 165 -0.57 27.04 7.08
CA VAL A 165 -1.15 26.53 5.82
C VAL A 165 -2.42 25.74 6.06
N LEU A 166 -2.50 24.98 7.16
CA LEU A 166 -3.72 24.25 7.52
C LEU A 166 -4.87 25.22 7.88
N ASP A 167 -4.58 26.27 8.61
CA ASP A 167 -5.56 27.30 8.97
C ASP A 167 -6.09 28.03 7.72
N GLU A 168 -5.21 28.36 6.76
CA GLU A 168 -5.58 28.92 5.45
C GLU A 168 -6.46 27.97 4.65
N LEU A 169 -6.06 26.69 4.53
CA LEU A 169 -6.83 25.65 3.86
C LEU A 169 -8.23 25.49 4.47
N THR A 170 -8.29 25.50 5.80
CA THR A 170 -9.56 25.37 6.54
C THR A 170 -10.48 26.52 6.23
N LEU A 171 -9.95 27.75 6.22
CA LEU A 171 -10.72 28.94 5.89
C LEU A 171 -11.25 28.90 4.45
N ASP A 172 -10.39 28.54 3.49
CA ASP A 172 -10.79 28.35 2.08
C ASP A 172 -11.95 27.36 1.92
N TRP A 173 -11.91 26.24 2.65
CA TRP A 173 -12.98 25.26 2.63
C TRP A 173 -14.26 25.75 3.27
N LEU A 174 -14.17 26.45 4.41
CA LEU A 174 -15.33 27.03 5.08
C LEU A 174 -16.03 28.07 4.22
N MET A 175 -15.26 28.93 3.54
CA MET A 175 -15.80 29.93 2.60
C MET A 175 -16.53 29.28 1.42
N LYS A 176 -15.98 28.16 0.88
CA LYS A 176 -16.63 27.42 -0.21
C LYS A 176 -17.91 26.71 0.22
N MET A 177 -17.96 26.21 1.45
CA MET A 177 -19.14 25.50 1.97
C MET A 177 -20.24 26.44 2.44
N ASN A 178 -19.91 27.62 2.94
CA ASN A 178 -20.86 28.61 3.45
C ASN A 178 -20.48 30.03 3.01
N PRO A 179 -20.62 30.37 1.72
CA PRO A 179 -20.16 31.65 1.20
C PRO A 179 -20.92 32.86 1.81
N GLU A 180 -22.12 32.64 2.37
CA GLU A 180 -22.89 33.70 3.00
C GLU A 180 -22.45 34.00 4.47
N LYS A 181 -21.63 33.16 5.04
CA LYS A 181 -21.23 33.25 6.45
C LYS A 181 -19.81 33.76 6.65
N TYR A 182 -18.99 33.69 5.62
CA TYR A 182 -17.59 34.10 5.58
C TYR A 182 -17.35 34.94 4.32
#